data_38c3915485661bb9ac5a569faa2944b7
#
_entry.id   38c3915485661bb9ac5a569faa2944b7
#
_cell.length_a   1.000
_cell.length_b   1.000
_cell.length_c   1.000
_cell.angle_alpha   90.00
_cell.angle_beta   90.00
_cell.angle_gamma   90.00
#
_symmetry.space_group_name_H-M   'P 1'
#
loop_
_entity.id
_entity.type
_entity.pdbx_description
1 polymer ?
#
loop_
_entity_poly.entity_id
_entity_poly.type
_entity_poly.pdbx_seq_one_letter_code
_entity_poly.pdbx_strand_id
1 'polypeptide(L)'
;INVGILYLFAVSSLGVYGIIMGGWASNSKYPFFGSIRSAAQMVSYEVSIGVIIINVLLCVGSLNLTDIVLAQKDMWFILPLFPMFVIFFISALAETNRPPFDLPEAEAELVAGYQTEYSGMMYAMFWLGEYANILLMCAMGSILFLGGWLPPLDIYPFNVVPAPFWMIFKILLLFFLFAIIKAIVPRYRYDQLMRLGSVSYTHLRAH
;
A
#
# COMPACT_ATOMS: atom_id res chain seq x y z
N ILE A 1 10.59 -2.86 -18.53
CA ILE A 1 9.68 -1.74 -18.91
C ILE A 1 10.28 -0.46 -18.32
N ASN A 2 10.62 0.53 -19.19
CA ASN A 2 11.28 1.77 -18.74
C ASN A 2 10.42 2.65 -17.82
N VAL A 3 9.11 2.45 -17.80
CA VAL A 3 8.13 3.16 -16.96
C VAL A 3 7.41 2.20 -16.02
N GLY A 4 8.10 1.18 -15.54
CA GLY A 4 7.51 0.08 -14.77
C GLY A 4 6.74 0.53 -13.53
N ILE A 5 7.25 1.51 -12.79
CA ILE A 5 6.61 2.00 -11.57
C ILE A 5 5.28 2.71 -11.87
N LEU A 6 5.20 3.51 -12.94
CA LEU A 6 3.97 4.18 -13.33
C LEU A 6 2.91 3.18 -13.82
N TYR A 7 3.35 2.13 -14.53
CA TYR A 7 2.46 1.06 -14.97
C TYR A 7 1.84 0.32 -13.79
N LEU A 8 2.65 -0.07 -12.79
CA LEU A 8 2.15 -0.74 -11.58
C LEU A 8 1.16 0.14 -10.83
N PHE A 9 1.47 1.43 -10.68
CA PHE A 9 0.61 2.38 -9.99
C PHE A 9 -0.71 2.61 -10.75
N ALA A 10 -0.67 2.71 -12.08
CA ALA A 10 -1.88 2.82 -12.90
C ALA A 10 -2.78 1.58 -12.83
N VAL A 11 -2.19 0.38 -12.76
CA VAL A 11 -2.97 -0.86 -12.62
C VAL A 11 -3.59 -0.97 -11.22
N SER A 12 -2.87 -0.57 -10.16
CA SER A 12 -3.42 -0.60 -8.79
C SER A 12 -4.62 0.36 -8.64
N SER A 13 -4.57 1.53 -9.27
CA SER A 13 -5.69 2.50 -9.25
C SER A 13 -6.98 1.97 -9.88
N LEU A 14 -6.90 1.04 -10.82
CA LEU A 14 -8.09 0.40 -11.38
C LEU A 14 -8.86 -0.46 -10.37
N GLY A 15 -8.20 -0.91 -9.29
CA GLY A 15 -8.83 -1.66 -8.20
C GLY A 15 -9.99 -0.90 -7.53
N VAL A 16 -9.88 0.43 -7.44
CA VAL A 16 -10.94 1.29 -6.87
C VAL A 16 -12.26 1.14 -7.62
N TYR A 17 -12.21 1.07 -8.94
CA TYR A 17 -13.42 0.89 -9.76
C TYR A 17 -14.11 -0.44 -9.48
N GLY A 18 -13.34 -1.51 -9.23
CA GLY A 18 -13.89 -2.82 -8.86
C GLY A 18 -14.72 -2.76 -7.57
N ILE A 19 -14.25 -2.04 -6.56
CA ILE A 19 -14.96 -1.87 -5.29
C ILE A 19 -16.23 -1.04 -5.47
N ILE A 20 -16.18 0.07 -6.22
CA ILE A 20 -17.34 0.91 -6.50
C ILE A 20 -18.41 0.12 -7.27
N MET A 21 -18.01 -0.60 -8.30
CA MET A 21 -18.92 -1.43 -9.09
C MET A 21 -19.53 -2.56 -8.26
N GLY A 22 -18.74 -3.22 -7.41
CA GLY A 22 -19.21 -4.25 -6.49
C GLY A 22 -20.27 -3.73 -5.52
N GLY A 23 -20.02 -2.58 -4.89
CA GLY A 23 -20.99 -1.94 -4.01
C GLY A 23 -22.26 -1.47 -4.70
N TRP A 24 -22.16 -0.98 -5.94
CA TRP A 24 -23.33 -0.57 -6.72
C TRP A 24 -24.15 -1.77 -7.20
N ALA A 25 -23.50 -2.81 -7.68
CA ALA A 25 -24.17 -4.01 -8.21
C ALA A 25 -24.96 -4.77 -7.13
N SER A 26 -24.61 -4.64 -5.86
CA SER A 26 -25.33 -5.25 -4.74
C SER A 26 -26.73 -4.69 -4.50
N ASN A 27 -27.09 -3.53 -5.10
CA ASN A 27 -28.39 -2.84 -5.00
C ASN A 27 -28.91 -2.69 -3.56
N SER A 28 -28.02 -2.52 -2.59
CA SER A 28 -28.31 -2.34 -1.18
C SER A 28 -27.64 -1.05 -0.65
N LYS A 29 -28.27 -0.39 0.32
CA LYS A 29 -27.80 0.90 0.85
C LYS A 29 -26.47 0.77 1.58
N TYR A 30 -26.29 -0.26 2.41
CA TYR A 30 -25.08 -0.45 3.21
C TYR A 30 -23.84 -0.74 2.37
N PRO A 31 -23.87 -1.70 1.42
CA PRO A 31 -22.75 -1.92 0.50
C PRO A 31 -22.40 -0.71 -0.34
N PHE A 32 -23.39 0.05 -0.81
CA PHE A 32 -23.15 1.26 -1.58
C PHE A 32 -22.39 2.33 -0.78
N PHE A 33 -22.82 2.62 0.46
CA PHE A 33 -22.11 3.56 1.32
C PHE A 33 -20.72 3.05 1.72
N GLY A 34 -20.58 1.75 1.97
CA GLY A 34 -19.29 1.12 2.24
C GLY A 34 -18.31 1.26 1.08
N SER A 35 -18.76 1.03 -0.16
CA SER A 35 -17.93 1.15 -1.36
C SER A 35 -17.50 2.60 -1.62
N ILE A 36 -18.36 3.60 -1.43
CA ILE A 36 -18.00 5.02 -1.57
C ILE A 36 -16.96 5.42 -0.53
N ARG A 37 -17.12 5.01 0.74
CA ARG A 37 -16.15 5.29 1.79
C ARG A 37 -14.78 4.67 1.48
N SER A 38 -14.78 3.41 1.03
CA SER A 38 -13.56 2.72 0.61
C SER A 38 -12.87 3.42 -0.55
N ALA A 39 -13.61 3.76 -1.59
CA ALA A 39 -13.08 4.46 -2.75
C ALA A 39 -12.49 5.82 -2.40
N ALA A 40 -13.18 6.62 -1.57
CA ALA A 40 -12.69 7.92 -1.13
C ALA A 40 -11.38 7.79 -0.33
N GLN A 41 -11.27 6.79 0.52
CA GLN A 41 -10.06 6.49 1.28
C GLN A 41 -8.91 6.08 0.35
N MET A 42 -9.13 5.11 -0.53
CA MET A 42 -8.10 4.62 -1.47
C MET A 42 -7.57 5.74 -2.36
N VAL A 43 -8.45 6.52 -3.02
CA VAL A 43 -8.04 7.64 -3.88
C VAL A 43 -7.25 8.70 -3.12
N SER A 44 -7.66 9.02 -1.88
CA SER A 44 -6.95 10.01 -1.06
C SER A 44 -5.53 9.58 -0.73
N TYR A 45 -5.33 8.32 -0.35
CA TYR A 45 -4.00 7.81 0.02
C TYR A 45 -3.15 7.42 -1.18
N GLU A 46 -3.76 7.09 -2.32
CA GLU A 46 -3.07 6.88 -3.59
C GLU A 46 -2.30 8.14 -4.05
N VAL A 47 -2.88 9.31 -3.89
CA VAL A 47 -2.17 10.57 -4.17
C VAL A 47 -0.97 10.77 -3.23
N SER A 48 -1.10 10.43 -1.93
CA SER A 48 0.02 10.47 -0.98
C SER A 48 1.16 9.55 -1.41
N ILE A 49 0.85 8.32 -1.79
CA ILE A 49 1.83 7.35 -2.30
C ILE A 49 2.49 7.87 -3.58
N GLY A 50 1.72 8.45 -4.48
CA GLY A 50 2.24 9.06 -5.71
C GLY A 50 3.28 10.15 -5.43
N VAL A 51 3.03 11.04 -4.47
CA VAL A 51 3.99 12.08 -4.07
C VAL A 51 5.27 11.47 -3.48
N ILE A 52 5.15 10.42 -2.66
CA ILE A 52 6.31 9.74 -2.08
C ILE A 52 7.14 9.06 -3.18
N ILE A 53 6.49 8.41 -4.15
CA ILE A 53 7.16 7.81 -5.31
C ILE A 53 7.94 8.87 -6.09
N ILE A 54 7.36 10.05 -6.32
CA ILE A 54 8.05 11.16 -6.99
C ILE A 54 9.33 11.56 -6.24
N ASN A 55 9.29 11.65 -4.91
CA ASN A 55 10.48 11.96 -4.12
C ASN A 55 11.59 10.91 -4.29
N VAL A 56 11.25 9.62 -4.31
CA VAL A 56 12.24 8.56 -4.59
C VAL A 56 12.77 8.66 -6.03
N LEU A 57 11.89 8.94 -7.00
CA LEU A 57 12.29 9.10 -8.40
C LEU A 57 13.21 10.30 -8.63
N LEU A 58 13.02 11.40 -7.90
CA LEU A 58 13.93 12.55 -7.94
C LEU A 58 15.35 12.20 -7.46
N CYS A 59 15.47 11.28 -6.49
CA CYS A 59 16.78 10.80 -6.04
C CYS A 59 17.45 9.87 -7.06
N VAL A 60 16.69 9.10 -7.83
CA VAL A 60 17.21 8.11 -8.80
C VAL A 60 17.36 8.69 -10.20
N GLY A 61 16.44 9.56 -10.62
CA GLY A 61 16.40 10.13 -11.98
C GLY A 61 15.90 9.16 -13.06
N SER A 62 15.33 8.01 -12.69
CA SER A 62 14.80 6.98 -13.61
C SER A 62 13.48 6.41 -13.15
N LEU A 63 12.58 6.08 -14.10
CA LEU A 63 11.29 5.41 -13.86
C LEU A 63 11.39 3.88 -13.92
N ASN A 64 12.57 3.35 -14.20
CA ASN A 64 12.80 1.93 -14.31
C ASN A 64 13.05 1.32 -12.91
N LEU A 65 12.29 0.29 -12.57
CA LEU A 65 12.40 -0.40 -11.27
C LEU A 65 13.81 -0.98 -11.03
N THR A 66 14.48 -1.42 -12.09
CA THR A 66 15.83 -1.97 -11.98
C THR A 66 16.83 -0.88 -11.58
N ASP A 67 16.74 0.31 -12.17
CA ASP A 67 17.61 1.43 -11.86
C ASP A 67 17.40 1.94 -10.44
N ILE A 68 16.13 1.94 -9.97
CA ILE A 68 15.79 2.29 -8.59
C ILE A 68 16.47 1.34 -7.60
N VAL A 69 16.48 0.04 -7.88
CA VAL A 69 17.15 -0.94 -7.01
C VAL A 69 18.67 -0.79 -7.08
N LEU A 70 19.24 -0.62 -8.27
CA LEU A 70 20.69 -0.47 -8.45
C LEU A 70 21.23 0.83 -7.80
N ALA A 71 20.45 1.90 -7.79
CA ALA A 71 20.81 3.14 -7.10
C ALA A 71 20.93 2.97 -5.57
N GLN A 72 20.34 1.91 -5.00
CA GLN A 72 20.42 1.59 -3.57
C GLN A 72 21.56 0.63 -3.22
N LYS A 73 22.47 0.35 -4.15
CA LYS A 73 23.56 -0.59 -3.92
C LYS A 73 24.50 -0.16 -2.79
N ASP A 74 24.82 1.13 -2.73
CA ASP A 74 25.73 1.68 -1.71
C ASP A 74 25.01 1.98 -0.40
N MET A 75 23.78 2.48 -0.47
CA MET A 75 22.98 2.82 0.69
C MET A 75 21.48 2.67 0.41
N TRP A 76 20.77 1.99 1.28
CA TRP A 76 19.32 1.86 1.18
C TRP A 76 18.61 3.17 1.45
N PHE A 77 17.61 3.50 0.66
CA PHE A 77 16.84 4.73 0.80
C PHE A 77 16.05 4.83 2.09
N ILE A 78 15.86 3.73 2.82
CA ILE A 78 15.22 3.78 4.14
C ILE A 78 15.99 4.66 5.15
N LEU A 79 17.31 4.78 5.05
CA LEU A 79 18.11 5.60 5.95
C LEU A 79 17.93 7.11 5.68
N PRO A 80 18.20 7.63 4.46
CA PRO A 80 18.05 9.06 4.17
C PRO A 80 16.59 9.49 4.07
N LEU A 81 15.68 8.61 3.62
CA LEU A 81 14.26 8.89 3.43
C LEU A 81 13.37 8.21 4.48
N PHE A 82 13.87 8.01 5.69
CA PHE A 82 13.11 7.36 6.76
C PHE A 82 11.73 7.99 7.02
N PRO A 83 11.55 9.33 7.08
CA PRO A 83 10.23 9.93 7.23
C PRO A 83 9.29 9.57 6.08
N MET A 84 9.78 9.52 4.84
CA MET A 84 9.00 9.15 3.66
C MET A 84 8.59 7.67 3.69
N PHE A 85 9.46 6.80 4.20
CA PHE A 85 9.11 5.39 4.41
C PHE A 85 7.97 5.23 5.42
N VAL A 86 7.98 5.96 6.53
CA VAL A 86 6.90 5.91 7.53
C VAL A 86 5.59 6.39 6.92
N ILE A 87 5.59 7.51 6.18
CA ILE A 87 4.39 8.02 5.53
C ILE A 87 3.90 7.05 4.45
N PHE A 88 4.80 6.46 3.67
CA PHE A 88 4.47 5.42 2.68
C PHE A 88 3.78 4.23 3.34
N PHE A 89 4.32 3.76 4.47
CA PHE A 89 3.78 2.61 5.17
C PHE A 89 2.39 2.87 5.75
N ILE A 90 2.16 4.06 6.34
CA ILE A 90 0.84 4.49 6.81
C ILE A 90 -0.15 4.61 5.63
N SER A 91 0.29 5.18 4.52
CA SER A 91 -0.55 5.33 3.31
C SER A 91 -0.90 3.97 2.69
N ALA A 92 0.05 3.02 2.68
CA ALA A 92 -0.19 1.66 2.21
C ALA A 92 -1.20 0.89 3.09
N LEU A 93 -1.13 1.07 4.43
CA LEU A 93 -2.13 0.52 5.35
C LEU A 93 -3.53 1.10 5.07
N ALA A 94 -3.62 2.38 4.81
CA ALA A 94 -4.88 3.05 4.54
C ALA A 94 -5.45 2.68 3.17
N GLU A 95 -4.61 2.53 2.15
CA GLU A 95 -5.02 2.12 0.80
C GLU A 95 -5.53 0.68 0.77
N THR A 96 -4.92 -0.21 1.55
CA THR A 96 -5.35 -1.61 1.64
C THR A 96 -6.53 -1.83 2.57
N ASN A 97 -7.17 -0.77 3.09
CA ASN A 97 -8.30 -0.83 4.02
C ASN A 97 -8.06 -1.74 5.24
N ARG A 98 -6.82 -1.84 5.71
CA ARG A 98 -6.47 -2.67 6.88
C ARG A 98 -6.50 -1.88 8.18
N PRO A 99 -6.79 -2.53 9.32
CA PRO A 99 -6.65 -1.90 10.60
C PRO A 99 -5.27 -1.24 10.78
N PRO A 100 -5.19 -0.01 11.30
CA PRO A 100 -6.24 0.75 12.02
C PRO A 100 -7.26 1.50 11.13
N PHE A 101 -7.15 1.43 9.82
CA PHE A 101 -7.92 2.23 8.85
C PHE A 101 -9.04 1.43 8.15
N ASP A 102 -9.49 0.36 8.77
CA ASP A 102 -10.56 -0.55 8.31
C ASP A 102 -11.97 0.06 8.53
N LEU A 103 -12.24 1.16 7.86
CA LEU A 103 -13.51 1.88 7.96
C LEU A 103 -14.63 1.34 7.07
N PRO A 104 -14.33 0.80 5.88
CA PRO A 104 -15.34 0.23 4.99
C PRO A 104 -15.99 -1.04 5.53
N GLU A 105 -15.23 -1.83 6.33
CA GLU A 105 -15.65 -3.10 6.93
C GLU A 105 -16.07 -2.96 8.40
N ALA A 106 -16.27 -1.73 8.90
CA ALA A 106 -16.66 -1.51 10.29
C ALA A 106 -17.98 -2.21 10.60
N GLU A 107 -17.89 -3.41 11.21
CA GLU A 107 -19.04 -4.26 11.57
C GLU A 107 -20.10 -3.53 12.41
N ALA A 108 -19.66 -2.58 13.23
CA ALA A 108 -20.55 -1.79 14.08
C ALA A 108 -21.40 -0.77 13.32
N GLU A 109 -21.01 -0.35 12.11
CA GLU A 109 -21.68 0.70 11.34
C GLU A 109 -22.30 0.18 10.03
N LEU A 110 -21.63 -0.72 9.31
CA LEU A 110 -21.95 -1.13 7.93
C LEU A 110 -22.06 -2.65 7.75
N VAL A 111 -22.11 -3.43 8.81
CA VAL A 111 -22.18 -4.91 8.85
C VAL A 111 -20.88 -5.52 8.29
N ALA A 112 -20.72 -5.68 6.98
CA ALA A 112 -19.47 -6.10 6.32
C ALA A 112 -19.14 -5.20 5.12
N GLY A 113 -19.64 -3.97 5.12
CA GLY A 113 -19.40 -2.98 4.08
C GLY A 113 -19.90 -3.43 2.70
N TYR A 114 -19.07 -3.25 1.65
CA TYR A 114 -19.40 -3.58 0.27
C TYR A 114 -19.51 -5.09 0.00
N GLN A 115 -19.01 -5.93 0.89
CA GLN A 115 -19.00 -7.39 0.76
C GLN A 115 -20.25 -8.07 1.31
N THR A 116 -21.17 -7.34 1.94
CA THR A 116 -22.31 -7.88 2.72
C THR A 116 -23.23 -8.80 1.90
N GLU A 117 -23.48 -8.47 0.63
CA GLU A 117 -24.41 -9.22 -0.23
C GLU A 117 -23.72 -10.37 -1.00
N TYR A 118 -22.39 -10.47 -0.91
CA TYR A 118 -21.63 -11.48 -1.62
C TYR A 118 -21.39 -12.71 -0.75
N SER A 119 -21.51 -13.90 -1.33
CA SER A 119 -21.28 -15.17 -0.66
C SER A 119 -20.45 -16.15 -1.51
N GLY A 120 -19.93 -17.20 -0.89
CA GLY A 120 -19.20 -18.26 -1.54
C GLY A 120 -17.97 -17.78 -2.33
N MET A 121 -17.87 -18.20 -3.60
CA MET A 121 -16.72 -17.91 -4.45
C MET A 121 -16.54 -16.41 -4.74
N MET A 122 -17.62 -15.66 -4.89
CA MET A 122 -17.58 -14.21 -5.13
C MET A 122 -16.95 -13.47 -3.94
N TYR A 123 -17.31 -13.82 -2.72
CA TYR A 123 -16.71 -13.28 -1.51
C TYR A 123 -15.22 -13.60 -1.42
N ALA A 124 -14.83 -14.84 -1.75
CA ALA A 124 -13.43 -15.26 -1.77
C ALA A 124 -12.57 -14.44 -2.76
N MET A 125 -13.14 -14.03 -3.91
CA MET A 125 -12.42 -13.21 -4.89
C MET A 125 -12.10 -11.79 -4.37
N PHE A 126 -12.98 -11.18 -3.57
CA PHE A 126 -12.67 -9.90 -2.91
C PHE A 126 -11.50 -10.04 -1.94
N TRP A 127 -11.50 -11.08 -1.12
CA TRP A 127 -10.40 -11.38 -0.20
C TRP A 127 -9.08 -11.63 -0.93
N LEU A 128 -9.14 -12.38 -2.01
CA LEU A 128 -7.95 -12.62 -2.84
C LEU A 128 -7.39 -11.32 -3.40
N GLY A 129 -8.24 -10.43 -3.92
CA GLY A 129 -7.85 -9.12 -4.42
C GLY A 129 -7.22 -8.24 -3.34
N GLU A 130 -7.79 -8.24 -2.14
CA GLU A 130 -7.29 -7.48 -1.00
C GLU A 130 -5.90 -7.95 -0.56
N TYR A 131 -5.70 -9.26 -0.38
CA TYR A 131 -4.37 -9.79 -0.04
C TYR A 131 -3.35 -9.59 -1.16
N ALA A 132 -3.76 -9.68 -2.42
CA ALA A 132 -2.89 -9.38 -3.56
C ALA A 132 -2.43 -7.92 -3.54
N ASN A 133 -3.32 -6.97 -3.20
CA ASN A 133 -2.96 -5.55 -3.07
C ASN A 133 -1.98 -5.32 -1.90
N ILE A 134 -2.17 -5.98 -0.76
CA ILE A 134 -1.22 -5.90 0.37
C ILE A 134 0.17 -6.39 -0.06
N LEU A 135 0.25 -7.52 -0.74
CA LEU A 135 1.52 -8.05 -1.23
C LEU A 135 2.17 -7.11 -2.26
N LEU A 136 1.37 -6.49 -3.13
CA LEU A 136 1.84 -5.49 -4.09
C LEU A 136 2.47 -4.28 -3.37
N MET A 137 1.80 -3.74 -2.35
CA MET A 137 2.30 -2.61 -1.57
C MET A 137 3.57 -2.96 -0.78
N CYS A 138 3.65 -4.17 -0.21
CA CYS A 138 4.87 -4.66 0.44
C CYS A 138 6.02 -4.82 -0.58
N ALA A 139 5.75 -5.34 -1.78
CA ALA A 139 6.73 -5.44 -2.85
C ALA A 139 7.23 -4.07 -3.32
N MET A 140 6.31 -3.11 -3.52
CA MET A 140 6.66 -1.73 -3.84
C MET A 140 7.52 -1.08 -2.76
N GLY A 141 7.15 -1.21 -1.49
CA GLY A 141 7.94 -0.72 -0.36
C GLY A 141 9.33 -1.33 -0.29
N SER A 142 9.47 -2.63 -0.60
CA SER A 142 10.77 -3.31 -0.62
C SER A 142 11.67 -2.78 -1.76
N ILE A 143 11.11 -2.49 -2.93
CA ILE A 143 11.85 -1.96 -4.09
C ILE A 143 12.25 -0.51 -3.86
N LEU A 144 11.35 0.32 -3.33
CA LEU A 144 11.57 1.76 -3.17
C LEU A 144 12.54 2.10 -2.03
N PHE A 145 12.51 1.36 -0.92
CA PHE A 145 13.23 1.74 0.30
C PHE A 145 14.25 0.71 0.79
N LEU A 146 14.02 -0.58 0.55
CA LEU A 146 14.85 -1.66 1.08
C LEU A 146 15.81 -2.28 0.04
N GLY A 147 15.92 -1.67 -1.14
CA GLY A 147 16.81 -2.16 -2.19
C GLY A 147 16.38 -3.45 -2.88
N GLY A 148 15.08 -3.81 -2.84
CA GLY A 148 14.52 -4.95 -3.56
C GLY A 148 15.29 -6.26 -3.34
N TRP A 149 15.89 -6.79 -4.40
CA TRP A 149 16.64 -8.07 -4.38
C TRP A 149 18.09 -7.95 -3.93
N LEU A 150 18.61 -6.74 -3.64
CA LEU A 150 19.97 -6.57 -3.15
C LEU A 150 20.14 -7.14 -1.73
N PRO A 151 21.28 -7.78 -1.42
CA PRO A 151 21.58 -8.20 -0.06
C PRO A 151 21.73 -7.01 0.86
N PRO A 152 21.49 -7.15 2.18
CA PRO A 152 21.62 -6.05 3.15
C PRO A 152 23.08 -5.61 3.34
N LEU A 153 24.03 -6.50 3.16
CA LEU A 153 25.46 -6.25 3.27
C LEU A 153 26.19 -7.09 2.23
N ASP A 154 27.12 -6.48 1.49
CA ASP A 154 27.98 -7.17 0.51
C ASP A 154 29.12 -7.94 1.20
N ILE A 155 28.80 -8.72 2.25
CA ILE A 155 29.75 -9.50 3.05
C ILE A 155 29.38 -10.99 2.93
N TYR A 156 30.41 -11.86 2.86
CA TYR A 156 30.19 -13.29 3.04
C TYR A 156 29.60 -13.54 4.45
N PRO A 157 28.49 -14.30 4.63
CA PRO A 157 27.85 -15.24 3.69
C PRO A 157 26.63 -14.70 2.89
N PHE A 158 26.26 -13.44 2.99
CA PHE A 158 25.02 -12.89 2.40
C PHE A 158 25.00 -12.95 0.87
N ASN A 159 26.17 -12.88 0.21
CA ASN A 159 26.27 -12.96 -1.25
C ASN A 159 26.04 -14.37 -1.83
N VAL A 160 26.02 -15.41 -0.98
CA VAL A 160 25.78 -16.81 -1.41
C VAL A 160 24.28 -17.04 -1.65
N VAL A 161 23.41 -16.26 -1.00
CA VAL A 161 21.96 -16.41 -1.10
C VAL A 161 21.46 -15.81 -2.42
N PRO A 162 20.69 -16.55 -3.23
CA PRO A 162 20.14 -16.03 -4.48
C PRO A 162 19.29 -14.78 -4.27
N ALA A 163 19.40 -13.81 -5.17
CA ALA A 163 18.70 -12.52 -5.13
C ALA A 163 17.17 -12.61 -4.90
N PRO A 164 16.40 -13.56 -5.49
CA PRO A 164 14.97 -13.69 -5.24
C PRO A 164 14.61 -13.96 -3.78
N PHE A 165 15.45 -14.68 -3.04
CA PHE A 165 15.21 -14.96 -1.62
C PHE A 165 15.24 -13.68 -0.76
N TRP A 166 16.14 -12.75 -1.06
CA TRP A 166 16.21 -11.47 -0.39
C TRP A 166 14.95 -10.64 -0.62
N MET A 167 14.43 -10.64 -1.85
CA MET A 167 13.19 -9.92 -2.15
C MET A 167 12.00 -10.52 -1.39
N ILE A 168 11.85 -11.85 -1.42
CA ILE A 168 10.78 -12.55 -0.68
C ILE A 168 10.89 -12.27 0.83
N PHE A 169 12.08 -12.33 1.39
CA PHE A 169 12.32 -12.07 2.81
C PHE A 169 11.89 -10.65 3.21
N LYS A 170 12.24 -9.63 2.41
CA LYS A 170 11.85 -8.23 2.67
C LYS A 170 10.34 -8.01 2.54
N ILE A 171 9.69 -8.64 1.56
CA ILE A 171 8.24 -8.61 1.41
C ILE A 171 7.57 -9.23 2.64
N LEU A 172 8.02 -10.39 3.09
CA LEU A 172 7.51 -11.05 4.29
C LEU A 172 7.74 -10.23 5.56
N LEU A 173 8.88 -9.55 5.67
CA LEU A 173 9.16 -8.66 6.78
C LEU A 173 8.17 -7.49 6.83
N LEU A 174 7.91 -6.82 5.71
CA LEU A 174 6.91 -5.75 5.63
C LEU A 174 5.50 -6.29 5.89
N PHE A 175 5.15 -7.44 5.35
CA PHE A 175 3.87 -8.09 5.61
C PHE A 175 3.69 -8.43 7.11
N PHE A 176 4.75 -8.88 7.77
CA PHE A 176 4.74 -9.11 9.21
C PHE A 176 4.55 -7.81 10.01
N LEU A 177 5.15 -6.70 9.56
CA LEU A 177 4.90 -5.38 10.12
C LEU A 177 3.42 -4.97 10.01
N PHE A 178 2.75 -5.24 8.88
CA PHE A 178 1.30 -5.06 8.73
C PHE A 178 0.53 -5.86 9.78
N ALA A 179 0.92 -7.11 10.02
CA ALA A 179 0.29 -7.97 11.02
C ALA A 179 0.48 -7.46 12.46
N ILE A 180 1.68 -6.98 12.79
CA ILE A 180 1.99 -6.39 14.10
C ILE A 180 1.13 -5.14 14.35
N ILE A 181 1.04 -4.23 13.38
CA ILE A 181 0.24 -3.02 13.52
C ILE A 181 -1.24 -3.35 13.72
N LYS A 182 -1.76 -4.33 12.97
CA LYS A 182 -3.12 -4.84 13.18
C LYS A 182 -3.36 -5.31 14.61
N ALA A 183 -2.35 -5.92 15.24
CA ALA A 183 -2.47 -6.46 16.60
C ALA A 183 -2.36 -5.38 17.69
N ILE A 184 -1.59 -4.31 17.46
CA ILE A 184 -1.24 -3.31 18.48
C ILE A 184 -2.14 -2.08 18.42
N VAL A 185 -2.47 -1.59 17.21
CA VAL A 185 -3.11 -0.28 17.03
C VAL A 185 -4.63 -0.41 17.03
N PRO A 186 -5.34 0.36 17.88
CA PRO A 186 -6.80 0.40 17.85
C PRO A 186 -7.32 1.08 16.58
N ARG A 187 -8.56 0.77 16.19
CA ARG A 187 -9.23 1.33 15.01
C ARG A 187 -9.47 2.83 15.15
N TYR A 188 -9.19 3.61 14.10
CA TYR A 188 -9.51 5.04 14.03
C TYR A 188 -10.94 5.30 13.53
N ARG A 189 -11.49 6.48 13.87
CA ARG A 189 -12.76 6.97 13.31
C ARG A 189 -12.53 7.61 11.94
N TYR A 190 -13.56 7.58 11.09
CA TYR A 190 -13.52 8.15 9.73
C TYR A 190 -13.08 9.62 9.71
N ASP A 191 -13.60 10.45 10.63
CA ASP A 191 -13.25 11.88 10.73
C ASP A 191 -11.76 12.10 11.02
N GLN A 192 -11.17 11.25 11.85
CA GLN A 192 -9.74 11.30 12.19
C GLN A 192 -8.88 10.91 11.00
N LEU A 193 -9.30 9.90 10.22
CA LEU A 193 -8.60 9.46 9.04
C LEU A 193 -8.57 10.53 7.95
N MET A 194 -9.71 11.17 7.67
CA MET A 194 -9.80 12.23 6.67
C MET A 194 -8.99 13.46 7.06
N ARG A 195 -8.92 13.79 8.36
CA ARG A 195 -8.02 14.84 8.87
C ARG A 195 -6.54 14.48 8.67
N LEU A 196 -6.16 13.25 8.95
CA LEU A 196 -4.78 12.76 8.73
C LEU A 196 -4.36 12.87 7.26
N GLY A 197 -5.23 12.46 6.33
CA GLY A 197 -5.03 12.61 4.90
C GLY A 197 -4.84 14.08 4.50
N SER A 198 -5.76 14.96 4.90
CA SER A 198 -5.70 16.38 4.56
C SER A 198 -4.46 17.10 5.13
N VAL A 199 -4.06 16.77 6.36
CA VAL A 199 -2.86 17.34 7.00
C VAL A 199 -1.59 16.84 6.29
N SER A 200 -1.53 15.58 5.89
CA SER A 200 -0.41 15.06 5.11
C SER A 200 -0.21 15.82 3.79
N TYR A 201 -1.30 16.17 3.10
CA TYR A 201 -1.23 16.98 1.87
C TYR A 201 -0.74 18.40 2.10
N THR A 202 -1.21 19.06 3.15
CA THR A 202 -0.83 20.44 3.43
C THR A 202 0.64 20.57 3.84
N HIS A 203 1.15 19.60 4.60
CA HIS A 203 2.57 19.59 4.98
C HIS A 203 3.52 19.21 3.83
N LEU A 204 3.14 18.29 2.96
CA LEU A 204 3.95 17.93 1.78
C LEU A 204 3.99 19.03 0.72
N ARG A 205 3.00 19.94 0.71
CA ARG A 205 2.94 21.08 -0.21
C ARG A 205 3.72 22.31 0.29
N ALA A 206 4.09 22.35 1.57
CA ALA A 206 4.78 23.49 2.21
C ALA A 206 6.32 23.39 2.19
N HIS A 207 6.86 22.31 1.65
CA HIS A 207 8.30 22.07 1.40
C HIS A 207 8.54 21.78 -0.08
#